data_c60a220b88c838c19fd662da5fddcc47
#
_entry.id   c60a220b88c838c19fd662da5fddcc47
#
_cell.length_a   1.000
_cell.length_b   1.000
_cell.length_c   1.000
_cell.angle_alpha   90.00
_cell.angle_beta   90.00
_cell.angle_gamma   90.00
#
_symmetry.space_group_name_H-M   'P 1'
#
loop_
_entity.id
_entity.type
_entity.pdbx_description
1 polymer ?
#
loop_
_entity_poly.entity_id
_entity_poly.type
_entity_poly.pdbx_seq_one_letter_code
_entity_poly.pdbx_strand_id
1 'polypeptide(L)'
;MDESYCYEERMNHMGKDLNGKELGKGIIQRKDKKYQARFVDRFGKRNTVYGKTLKEVKNNLAYAKAENELQKNVIDKNTTLDEWYRKWMEVYKIPVIRENTKKSYEHIYITKISPYLGKNKISSITKLQMTDLLNKLKDKEYGWETLNKVRVMLVDMFNRALEDDFVIKNHA
;
A
#
# COMPACT_ATOMS: atom_id res chain seq x y z
N MET A 1 16.69 6.35 -19.22
CA MET A 1 15.35 6.15 -19.85
C MET A 1 14.54 5.34 -18.86
N ASP A 2 13.52 5.96 -18.30
CA ASP A 2 12.79 5.48 -17.13
C ASP A 2 11.89 4.31 -17.50
N GLU A 3 12.06 3.16 -16.85
CA GLU A 3 11.24 1.96 -17.09
C GLU A 3 9.74 2.21 -16.85
N SER A 4 9.38 3.20 -16.04
CA SER A 4 8.01 3.60 -15.76
C SER A 4 7.27 4.12 -17.02
N TYR A 5 7.96 4.86 -17.88
CA TYR A 5 7.40 5.41 -19.14
C TYR A 5 7.08 4.31 -20.16
N CYS A 6 7.91 3.27 -20.23
CA CYS A 6 7.70 2.14 -21.14
C CYS A 6 6.53 1.24 -20.70
N TYR A 7 6.10 1.32 -19.42
CA TYR A 7 5.00 0.54 -18.88
C TYR A 7 3.62 1.15 -19.14
N GLU A 8 3.50 2.49 -19.12
CA GLU A 8 2.24 3.17 -19.42
C GLU A 8 1.85 3.03 -20.90
N GLU A 9 2.81 3.08 -21.83
CA GLU A 9 2.53 2.88 -23.25
C GLU A 9 2.00 1.48 -23.58
N ARG A 10 2.48 0.42 -22.92
CA ARG A 10 1.98 -0.96 -23.13
C ARG A 10 0.56 -1.18 -22.58
N MET A 11 0.12 -0.39 -21.61
CA MET A 11 -1.23 -0.47 -21.06
C MET A 11 -2.26 0.33 -21.88
N ASN A 12 -1.80 1.29 -22.68
CA ASN A 12 -2.64 2.09 -23.57
C ASN A 12 -2.92 1.40 -24.91
N HIS A 13 -2.35 0.23 -25.16
CA HIS A 13 -2.58 -0.48 -26.42
C HIS A 13 -4.00 -1.03 -26.47
N MET A 14 -4.71 -0.68 -27.54
CA MET A 14 -6.03 -1.24 -27.86
C MET A 14 -5.86 -2.74 -28.13
N GLY A 15 -6.46 -3.55 -27.26
CA GLY A 15 -6.43 -5.00 -27.45
C GLY A 15 -7.34 -5.42 -28.60
N LYS A 16 -6.99 -6.51 -29.28
CA LYS A 16 -7.70 -7.02 -30.45
C LYS A 16 -8.25 -8.43 -30.21
N ASP A 17 -9.30 -8.79 -30.94
CA ASP A 17 -9.77 -10.17 -31.04
C ASP A 17 -8.89 -10.97 -32.03
N LEU A 18 -9.24 -12.26 -32.17
CA LEU A 18 -8.51 -13.16 -33.10
C LEU A 18 -8.68 -12.78 -34.56
N ASN A 19 -9.64 -11.92 -34.92
CA ASN A 19 -9.91 -11.42 -36.25
C ASN A 19 -9.35 -10.00 -36.47
N GLY A 20 -8.61 -9.44 -35.49
CA GLY A 20 -8.00 -8.12 -35.57
C GLY A 20 -8.93 -6.96 -35.16
N LYS A 21 -10.18 -7.21 -34.77
CA LYS A 21 -11.14 -6.18 -34.31
C LYS A 21 -10.73 -5.65 -32.95
N GLU A 22 -10.79 -4.34 -32.78
CA GLU A 22 -10.47 -3.68 -31.51
C GLU A 22 -11.53 -3.96 -30.43
N LEU A 23 -11.06 -4.32 -29.23
CA LEU A 23 -11.90 -4.70 -28.08
C LEU A 23 -11.93 -3.64 -26.99
N GLY A 24 -10.95 -2.74 -26.96
CA GLY A 24 -10.76 -1.74 -25.95
C GLY A 24 -9.44 -1.92 -25.18
N LYS A 25 -9.09 -0.91 -24.35
CA LYS A 25 -7.82 -0.89 -23.60
C LYS A 25 -7.71 -2.08 -22.62
N GLY A 26 -6.62 -2.80 -22.76
CA GLY A 26 -6.29 -3.91 -21.86
C GLY A 26 -7.12 -5.19 -22.07
N ILE A 27 -8.02 -5.25 -23.05
CA ILE A 27 -8.88 -6.42 -23.31
C ILE A 27 -8.37 -7.15 -24.55
N ILE A 28 -8.10 -8.45 -24.43
CA ILE A 28 -7.69 -9.30 -25.55
C ILE A 28 -8.54 -10.56 -25.59
N GLN A 29 -8.68 -11.13 -26.79
CA GLN A 29 -9.23 -12.47 -26.97
C GLN A 29 -8.08 -13.49 -26.97
N ARG A 30 -8.25 -14.55 -26.18
CA ARG A 30 -7.31 -15.66 -26.06
C ARG A 30 -7.52 -16.68 -27.19
N LYS A 31 -6.52 -17.52 -27.41
CA LYS A 31 -6.60 -18.63 -28.39
C LYS A 31 -7.77 -19.61 -28.12
N ASP A 32 -8.18 -19.75 -26.85
CA ASP A 32 -9.34 -20.55 -26.43
C ASP A 32 -10.70 -19.85 -26.64
N LYS A 33 -10.70 -18.75 -27.41
CA LYS A 33 -11.86 -17.88 -27.72
C LYS A 33 -12.46 -17.15 -26.53
N LYS A 34 -11.95 -17.33 -25.32
CA LYS A 34 -12.34 -16.55 -24.13
C LYS A 34 -11.65 -15.18 -24.14
N TYR A 35 -12.17 -14.29 -23.33
CA TYR A 35 -11.66 -12.93 -23.19
C TYR A 35 -10.94 -12.76 -21.86
N GLN A 36 -9.90 -11.94 -21.85
CA GLN A 36 -9.26 -11.48 -20.62
C GLN A 36 -9.07 -9.97 -20.68
N ALA A 37 -9.20 -9.32 -19.52
CA ALA A 37 -8.88 -7.90 -19.37
C ALA A 37 -7.88 -7.72 -18.24
N ARG A 38 -6.93 -6.81 -18.44
CA ARG A 38 -5.90 -6.48 -17.46
C ARG A 38 -6.10 -5.05 -16.98
N PHE A 39 -5.91 -4.84 -15.69
CA PHE A 39 -5.89 -3.52 -15.08
C PHE A 39 -4.83 -3.48 -13.98
N VAL A 40 -4.44 -2.28 -13.60
CA VAL A 40 -3.55 -2.05 -12.46
C VAL A 40 -4.39 -1.60 -11.29
N ASP A 41 -4.22 -2.26 -10.15
CA ASP A 41 -4.88 -1.84 -8.92
C ASP A 41 -4.19 -0.61 -8.29
N ARG A 42 -4.77 -0.13 -7.20
CA ARG A 42 -4.27 1.02 -6.44
C ARG A 42 -2.85 0.87 -5.93
N PHE A 43 -2.36 -0.36 -5.79
CA PHE A 43 -1.01 -0.66 -5.32
C PHE A 43 0.02 -0.79 -6.47
N GLY A 44 -0.42 -0.58 -7.70
CA GLY A 44 0.43 -0.78 -8.87
C GLY A 44 0.54 -2.25 -9.31
N LYS A 45 -0.20 -3.17 -8.66
CA LYS A 45 -0.21 -4.59 -9.01
C LYS A 45 -1.12 -4.82 -10.23
N ARG A 46 -0.64 -5.66 -11.13
CA ARG A 46 -1.42 -6.08 -12.32
C ARG A 46 -2.39 -7.19 -11.95
N ASN A 47 -3.66 -6.94 -12.19
CA ASN A 47 -4.73 -7.90 -12.02
C ASN A 47 -5.33 -8.25 -13.39
N THR A 48 -5.89 -9.45 -13.48
CA THR A 48 -6.52 -9.96 -14.71
C THR A 48 -7.88 -10.53 -14.38
N VAL A 49 -8.88 -10.12 -15.14
CA VAL A 49 -10.23 -10.68 -15.09
C VAL A 49 -10.53 -11.44 -16.39
N TYR A 50 -11.37 -12.43 -16.30
CA TYR A 50 -11.71 -13.32 -17.41
C TYR A 50 -13.21 -13.29 -17.69
N GLY A 51 -13.61 -13.61 -18.92
CA GLY A 51 -15.02 -13.79 -19.30
C GLY A 51 -15.13 -14.68 -20.54
N LYS A 52 -16.25 -15.39 -20.65
CA LYS A 52 -16.55 -16.21 -21.83
C LYS A 52 -16.95 -15.35 -23.03
N THR A 53 -17.53 -14.19 -22.76
CA THR A 53 -17.96 -13.22 -23.78
C THR A 53 -17.30 -11.86 -23.56
N LEU A 54 -17.26 -11.05 -24.61
CA LEU A 54 -16.75 -9.67 -24.52
C LEU A 54 -17.56 -8.82 -23.52
N LYS A 55 -18.88 -9.00 -23.46
CA LYS A 55 -19.76 -8.31 -22.52
C LYS A 55 -19.43 -8.69 -21.08
N GLU A 56 -19.26 -9.97 -20.83
CA GLU A 56 -18.92 -10.51 -19.50
C GLU A 56 -17.58 -9.98 -19.01
N VAL A 57 -16.52 -10.01 -19.83
CA VAL A 57 -15.21 -9.51 -19.41
C VAL A 57 -15.21 -8.00 -19.17
N LYS A 58 -15.99 -7.23 -19.94
CA LYS A 58 -16.17 -5.79 -19.69
C LYS A 58 -16.88 -5.51 -18.37
N ASN A 59 -17.93 -6.28 -18.07
CA ASN A 59 -18.64 -6.17 -16.80
C ASN A 59 -17.71 -6.55 -15.63
N ASN A 60 -17.02 -7.68 -15.71
CA ASN A 60 -16.09 -8.12 -14.67
C ASN A 60 -14.96 -7.10 -14.46
N LEU A 61 -14.46 -6.48 -15.54
CA LEU A 61 -13.49 -5.40 -15.44
C LEU A 61 -14.06 -4.15 -14.76
N ALA A 62 -15.29 -3.77 -15.08
CA ALA A 62 -15.97 -2.65 -14.46
C ALA A 62 -16.20 -2.89 -12.97
N TYR A 63 -16.66 -4.08 -12.59
CA TYR A 63 -16.82 -4.48 -11.18
C TYR A 63 -15.49 -4.45 -10.42
N ALA A 64 -14.44 -5.07 -10.97
CA ALA A 64 -13.14 -5.09 -10.33
C ALA A 64 -12.52 -3.68 -10.18
N LYS A 65 -12.72 -2.80 -11.15
CA LYS A 65 -12.31 -1.39 -11.04
C LYS A 65 -13.14 -0.62 -10.02
N ALA A 66 -14.45 -0.81 -9.99
CA ALA A 66 -15.35 -0.16 -9.03
C ALA A 66 -15.02 -0.61 -7.60
N GLU A 67 -14.80 -1.89 -7.37
CA GLU A 67 -14.36 -2.42 -6.08
C GLU A 67 -13.01 -1.82 -5.65
N ASN A 68 -12.04 -1.74 -6.56
CA ASN A 68 -10.75 -1.10 -6.31
C ASN A 68 -10.90 0.40 -6.00
N GLU A 69 -11.84 1.12 -6.63
CA GLU A 69 -12.14 2.53 -6.37
C GLU A 69 -12.92 2.73 -5.05
N LEU A 70 -13.86 1.85 -4.72
CA LEU A 70 -14.57 1.89 -3.43
C LEU A 70 -13.60 1.70 -2.27
N GLN A 71 -12.67 0.76 -2.40
CA GLN A 71 -11.60 0.58 -1.42
C GLN A 71 -10.62 1.77 -1.36
N LYS A 72 -10.46 2.52 -2.46
CA LYS A 72 -9.63 3.74 -2.51
C LYS A 72 -10.17 4.86 -1.61
N ASN A 73 -11.49 4.95 -1.45
CA ASN A 73 -12.12 5.95 -0.58
C ASN A 73 -11.88 5.69 0.91
N VAL A 74 -11.45 4.48 1.29
CA VAL A 74 -11.14 4.12 2.68
C VAL A 74 -9.66 4.36 3.01
N ILE A 75 -8.77 4.34 1.99
CA ILE A 75 -7.32 4.37 2.20
C ILE A 75 -6.66 5.34 1.23
N ASP A 76 -6.32 6.52 1.72
CA ASP A 76 -5.55 7.51 0.94
C ASP A 76 -4.09 7.03 0.83
N LYS A 77 -3.61 6.85 -0.42
CA LYS A 77 -2.19 6.58 -0.72
C LYS A 77 -1.24 7.68 -0.21
N ASN A 78 -1.79 8.84 0.12
CA ASN A 78 -1.04 9.96 0.63
C ASN A 78 -0.97 9.98 2.16
N THR A 79 -1.62 9.02 2.85
CA THR A 79 -1.59 8.93 4.31
C THR A 79 -0.15 8.94 4.82
N THR A 80 0.17 9.92 5.64
CA THR A 80 1.47 10.05 6.31
C THR A 80 1.57 9.09 7.48
N LEU A 81 2.80 8.83 7.94
CA LEU A 81 3.00 8.01 9.14
C LEU A 81 2.37 8.65 10.38
N ASP A 82 2.36 10.00 10.49
CA ASP A 82 1.72 10.74 11.58
C ASP A 82 0.19 10.53 11.59
N GLU A 83 -0.44 10.57 10.42
CA GLU A 83 -1.89 10.32 10.29
C GLU A 83 -2.24 8.86 10.58
N TRP A 84 -1.42 7.93 10.08
CA TRP A 84 -1.57 6.51 10.39
C TRP A 84 -1.39 6.22 11.88
N TYR A 85 -0.37 6.79 12.53
CA TYR A 85 -0.13 6.64 13.97
C TYR A 85 -1.36 7.02 14.79
N ARG A 86 -2.02 8.15 14.46
CA ARG A 86 -3.24 8.57 15.18
C ARG A 86 -4.36 7.54 15.05
N LYS A 87 -4.62 7.06 13.81
CA LYS A 87 -5.63 6.02 13.55
C LYS A 87 -5.28 4.71 14.26
N TRP A 88 -4.02 4.29 14.16
CA TRP A 88 -3.54 3.08 14.83
C TRP A 88 -3.65 3.16 16.35
N MET A 89 -3.31 4.29 16.95
CA MET A 89 -3.50 4.51 18.39
C MET A 89 -4.98 4.45 18.77
N GLU A 90 -5.83 5.18 18.06
CA GLU A 90 -7.26 5.29 18.36
C GLU A 90 -7.98 3.94 18.22
N VAL A 91 -7.75 3.23 17.13
CA VAL A 91 -8.48 2.00 16.78
C VAL A 91 -7.90 0.77 17.48
N TYR A 92 -6.58 0.63 17.49
CA TYR A 92 -5.94 -0.63 17.92
C TYR A 92 -5.32 -0.58 19.31
N LYS A 93 -4.91 0.58 19.80
CA LYS A 93 -4.17 0.65 21.06
C LYS A 93 -4.98 1.17 22.24
N ILE A 94 -5.61 2.34 22.12
CA ILE A 94 -6.38 2.96 23.22
C ILE A 94 -7.40 2.01 23.82
N PRO A 95 -8.14 1.18 23.08
CA PRO A 95 -9.13 0.28 23.66
C PRO A 95 -8.54 -0.83 24.56
N VAL A 96 -7.23 -1.14 24.40
CA VAL A 96 -6.62 -2.31 25.06
C VAL A 96 -5.45 -1.99 25.99
N ILE A 97 -4.96 -0.75 25.99
CA ILE A 97 -3.81 -0.35 26.82
C ILE A 97 -4.21 0.55 27.97
N ARG A 98 -3.41 0.53 29.04
CA ARG A 98 -3.57 1.43 30.19
C ARG A 98 -3.02 2.83 29.86
N GLU A 99 -3.51 3.85 30.57
CA GLU A 99 -3.14 5.26 30.35
C GLU A 99 -1.62 5.50 30.42
N ASN A 100 -0.91 4.88 31.35
CA ASN A 100 0.55 5.01 31.44
C ASN A 100 1.26 4.43 30.22
N THR A 101 0.75 3.34 29.65
CA THR A 101 1.27 2.75 28.43
C THR A 101 1.02 3.67 27.24
N LYS A 102 -0.18 4.27 27.15
CA LYS A 102 -0.52 5.27 26.13
C LYS A 102 0.48 6.43 26.15
N LYS A 103 0.71 7.03 27.29
CA LYS A 103 1.71 8.12 27.46
C LYS A 103 3.11 7.69 26.98
N SER A 104 3.51 6.45 27.29
CA SER A 104 4.80 5.91 26.83
C SER A 104 4.85 5.79 25.31
N TYR A 105 3.78 5.29 24.66
CA TYR A 105 3.69 5.21 23.20
C TYR A 105 3.74 6.60 22.55
N GLU A 106 2.98 7.55 23.06
CA GLU A 106 2.94 8.93 22.60
C GLU A 106 4.33 9.59 22.71
N HIS A 107 4.98 9.45 23.86
CA HIS A 107 6.32 9.99 24.07
C HIS A 107 7.34 9.42 23.09
N ILE A 108 7.37 8.09 22.92
CA ILE A 108 8.28 7.43 21.98
C ILE A 108 8.01 7.89 20.55
N TYR A 109 6.74 7.91 20.14
CA TYR A 109 6.38 8.30 18.79
C TYR A 109 6.79 9.75 18.48
N ILE A 110 6.37 10.69 19.30
CA ILE A 110 6.60 12.13 19.09
C ILE A 110 8.08 12.47 19.15
N THR A 111 8.85 11.84 20.06
CA THR A 111 10.26 12.22 20.26
C THR A 111 11.25 11.42 19.42
N LYS A 112 10.90 10.21 18.99
CA LYS A 112 11.85 9.29 18.35
C LYS A 112 11.48 8.93 16.91
N ILE A 113 10.19 8.89 16.54
CA ILE A 113 9.74 8.42 15.23
C ILE A 113 9.29 9.59 14.35
N SER A 114 8.33 10.39 14.83
CA SER A 114 7.71 11.47 14.06
C SER A 114 8.71 12.49 13.48
N PRO A 115 9.76 12.92 14.20
CA PRO A 115 10.73 13.90 13.65
C PRO A 115 11.50 13.40 12.42
N TYR A 116 11.57 12.07 12.21
CA TYR A 116 12.32 11.46 11.11
C TYR A 116 11.44 10.91 10.01
N LEU A 117 10.33 10.27 10.37
CA LEU A 117 9.49 9.53 9.43
C LEU A 117 8.05 10.05 9.38
N GLY A 118 7.61 10.86 10.32
CA GLY A 118 6.20 11.24 10.51
C GLY A 118 5.54 11.83 9.28
N LYS A 119 6.24 12.70 8.54
CA LYS A 119 5.74 13.37 7.33
C LYS A 119 5.82 12.50 6.07
N ASN A 120 6.53 11.37 6.12
CA ASN A 120 6.63 10.49 4.98
C ASN A 120 5.33 9.71 4.78
N LYS A 121 4.97 9.48 3.52
CA LYS A 121 3.84 8.60 3.19
C LYS A 121 4.17 7.19 3.68
N ILE A 122 3.23 6.56 4.42
CA ILE A 122 3.47 5.23 4.98
C ILE A 122 3.84 4.21 3.89
N SER A 123 3.23 4.31 2.71
CA SER A 123 3.49 3.43 1.56
C SER A 123 4.89 3.60 0.95
N SER A 124 5.58 4.72 1.23
CA SER A 124 6.91 5.01 0.70
C SER A 124 8.04 4.75 1.70
N ILE A 125 7.73 4.45 2.96
CA ILE A 125 8.75 4.17 3.97
C ILE A 125 9.37 2.81 3.71
N THR A 126 10.70 2.80 3.59
CA THR A 126 11.49 1.60 3.28
C THR A 126 12.20 1.06 4.52
N LYS A 127 12.60 -0.21 4.47
CA LYS A 127 13.44 -0.83 5.51
C LYS A 127 14.73 -0.04 5.76
N LEU A 128 15.34 0.50 4.70
CA LEU A 128 16.55 1.32 4.82
C LEU A 128 16.31 2.55 5.71
N GLN A 129 15.21 3.27 5.50
CA GLN A 129 14.85 4.45 6.31
C GLN A 129 14.58 4.10 7.78
N MET A 130 13.97 2.94 8.04
CA MET A 130 13.75 2.47 9.42
C MET A 130 15.07 2.08 10.10
N THR A 131 15.97 1.40 9.38
CA THR A 131 17.30 1.07 9.88
C THR A 131 18.12 2.34 10.15
N ASP A 132 18.08 3.33 9.24
CA ASP A 132 18.74 4.62 9.42
C ASP A 132 18.20 5.37 10.64
N LEU A 133 16.90 5.36 10.88
CA LEU A 133 16.31 5.89 12.11
C LEU A 133 16.91 5.24 13.37
N LEU A 134 16.96 3.90 13.42
CA LEU A 134 17.51 3.18 14.57
C LEU A 134 19.00 3.50 14.78
N ASN A 135 19.78 3.60 13.70
CA ASN A 135 21.19 4.00 13.78
C ASN A 135 21.33 5.43 14.31
N LYS A 136 20.56 6.39 13.82
CA LYS A 136 20.55 7.76 14.33
C LYS A 136 20.18 7.86 15.81
N LEU A 137 19.27 7.01 16.28
CA LEU A 137 18.94 6.94 17.71
C LEU A 137 20.07 6.31 18.52
N LYS A 138 20.76 5.29 17.98
CA LYS A 138 21.95 4.70 18.59
C LYS A 138 23.09 5.70 18.71
N ASP A 139 23.34 6.52 17.67
CA ASP A 139 24.36 7.56 17.68
C ASP A 139 24.06 8.67 18.70
N LYS A 140 22.79 8.85 19.08
CA LYS A 140 22.35 9.70 20.18
C LYS A 140 22.40 9.02 21.56
N GLU A 141 23.09 7.88 21.66
CA GLU A 141 23.31 7.13 22.89
C GLU A 141 22.04 6.61 23.58
N TYR A 142 20.93 6.46 22.83
CA TYR A 142 19.74 5.80 23.40
C TYR A 142 20.00 4.32 23.66
N GLY A 143 19.67 3.87 24.88
CA GLY A 143 19.85 2.50 25.32
C GLY A 143 18.99 1.50 24.52
N TRP A 144 19.42 0.25 24.54
CA TRP A 144 18.78 -0.88 23.86
C TRP A 144 17.26 -0.96 24.06
N GLU A 145 16.79 -0.74 25.29
CA GLU A 145 15.34 -0.77 25.57
C GLU A 145 14.55 0.24 24.74
N THR A 146 15.08 1.45 24.59
CA THR A 146 14.44 2.51 23.79
C THR A 146 14.42 2.13 22.32
N LEU A 147 15.55 1.64 21.80
CA LEU A 147 15.63 1.18 20.40
C LEU A 147 14.67 0.04 20.12
N ASN A 148 14.59 -0.93 21.05
CA ASN A 148 13.67 -2.05 20.90
C ASN A 148 12.20 -1.62 20.96
N LYS A 149 11.84 -0.67 21.84
CA LYS A 149 10.48 -0.10 21.89
C LYS A 149 10.11 0.60 20.59
N VAL A 150 11.02 1.39 20.01
CA VAL A 150 10.82 2.01 18.69
C VAL A 150 10.62 0.96 17.61
N ARG A 151 11.48 -0.07 17.56
CA ARG A 151 11.38 -1.16 16.60
C ARG A 151 10.05 -1.91 16.71
N VAL A 152 9.67 -2.33 17.92
CA VAL A 152 8.42 -3.06 18.17
C VAL A 152 7.21 -2.23 17.76
N MET A 153 7.21 -0.94 18.07
CA MET A 153 6.12 -0.02 17.66
C MET A 153 6.02 0.07 16.14
N LEU A 154 7.12 0.27 15.42
CA LEU A 154 7.13 0.31 13.97
C LEU A 154 6.64 -1.01 13.36
N VAL A 155 7.13 -2.16 13.84
CA VAL A 155 6.70 -3.48 13.37
C VAL A 155 5.18 -3.65 13.52
N ASP A 156 4.61 -3.29 14.68
CA ASP A 156 3.17 -3.43 14.92
C ASP A 156 2.35 -2.45 14.05
N MET A 157 2.77 -1.19 13.94
CA MET A 157 2.13 -0.21 13.07
C MET A 157 2.10 -0.65 11.60
N PHE A 158 3.22 -1.20 11.09
CA PHE A 158 3.31 -1.65 9.71
C PHE A 158 2.59 -2.98 9.45
N ASN A 159 2.52 -3.89 10.45
CA ASN A 159 1.68 -5.08 10.35
C ASN A 159 0.21 -4.71 10.24
N ARG A 160 -0.27 -3.78 11.06
CA ARG A 160 -1.66 -3.29 10.96
C ARG A 160 -1.92 -2.54 9.66
N ALA A 161 -0.95 -1.73 9.22
CA ALA A 161 -1.05 -1.06 7.92
C ALA A 161 -1.10 -2.06 6.75
N LEU A 162 -0.45 -3.21 6.86
CA LEU A 162 -0.54 -4.29 5.87
C LEU A 162 -1.91 -4.98 5.92
N GLU A 163 -2.42 -5.29 7.12
CA GLU A 163 -3.76 -5.88 7.32
C GLU A 163 -4.87 -4.96 6.79
N ASP A 164 -4.71 -3.65 6.96
CA ASP A 164 -5.65 -2.62 6.51
C ASP A 164 -5.36 -2.11 5.08
N ASP A 165 -4.49 -2.80 4.33
CA ASP A 165 -4.13 -2.48 2.94
C ASP A 165 -3.49 -1.09 2.71
N PHE A 166 -2.97 -0.42 3.74
CA PHE A 166 -2.22 0.84 3.57
C PHE A 166 -0.85 0.64 2.92
N VAL A 167 -0.27 -0.54 3.09
CA VAL A 167 1.01 -0.93 2.49
C VAL A 167 0.90 -2.34 1.89
N ILE A 168 1.69 -2.61 0.85
CA ILE A 168 1.71 -3.92 0.19
C ILE A 168 2.61 -4.90 0.93
N LYS A 169 3.60 -4.40 1.66
CA LYS A 169 4.61 -5.18 2.36
C LYS A 169 5.05 -4.48 3.63
N ASN A 170 5.18 -5.25 4.72
CA ASN A 170 5.82 -4.74 5.92
C ASN A 170 7.34 -4.67 5.71
N HIS A 171 7.90 -3.48 5.89
CA HIS A 171 9.33 -3.20 5.77
C HIS A 171 10.03 -3.05 7.14
N ALA A 172 9.29 -3.08 8.26
CA ALA A 172 9.81 -2.94 9.61
C ALA A 172 10.50 -4.18 10.15
#